data_d23b13fd2cded2e339b436fd62381cbc
#
_entry.id   d23b13fd2cded2e339b436fd62381cbc
#
_cell.length_a   1.000
_cell.length_b   1.000
_cell.length_c   1.000
_cell.angle_alpha   90.00
_cell.angle_beta   90.00
_cell.angle_gamma   90.00
#
_symmetry.space_group_name_H-M   'P 1'
#
loop_
_entity.id
_entity.type
_entity.pdbx_description
1 polymer ?
#
loop_
_entity_poly.entity_id
_entity_poly.type
_entity_poly.pdbx_seq_one_letter_code
_entity_poly.pdbx_strand_id
1 'polypeptide(L)'
;MKITWQDFEKVDIRIGTIIKAEDFPEARSPAYILHVDFGLEVGIKKSSAQITNLYTKEQLENKQVMGVVNFHPKQVGPIMSECLVLGFYNQDKAVVLAVPDTPVENGARLL
;
A
#
# COMPACT_ATOMS: atom_id res chain seq x y z
N MET A 1 22.41 12.39 4.02
CA MET A 1 22.55 12.15 2.56
C MET A 1 21.49 12.96 1.80
N LYS A 2 21.90 13.61 0.73
CA LYS A 2 20.97 14.32 -0.16
C LYS A 2 20.79 13.52 -1.43
N ILE A 3 19.61 13.63 -2.04
CA ILE A 3 19.28 12.95 -3.30
C ILE A 3 19.01 13.99 -4.38
N THR A 4 19.09 13.57 -5.63
CA THR A 4 18.71 14.39 -6.77
C THR A 4 17.23 14.25 -7.06
N TRP A 5 16.68 15.17 -7.86
CA TRP A 5 15.31 15.06 -8.34
C TRP A 5 15.09 13.76 -9.13
N GLN A 6 16.06 13.37 -9.95
CA GLN A 6 16.01 12.13 -10.71
C GLN A 6 15.96 10.89 -9.82
N ASP A 7 16.65 10.92 -8.67
CA ASP A 7 16.58 9.81 -7.72
C ASP A 7 15.16 9.63 -7.18
N PHE A 8 14.50 10.74 -6.83
CA PHE A 8 13.11 10.71 -6.37
C PHE A 8 12.15 10.19 -7.45
N GLU A 9 12.36 10.62 -8.70
CA GLU A 9 11.49 10.21 -9.81
C GLU A 9 11.55 8.73 -10.14
N LYS A 10 12.57 8.01 -9.68
CA LYS A 10 12.66 6.56 -9.85
C LYS A 10 11.63 5.81 -9.02
N VAL A 11 11.12 6.41 -7.96
CA VAL A 11 10.12 5.78 -7.10
C VAL A 11 8.74 6.21 -7.59
N ASP A 12 7.97 5.25 -8.09
CA ASP A 12 6.63 5.51 -8.62
C ASP A 12 5.58 5.30 -7.53
N ILE A 13 5.14 6.41 -6.93
CA ILE A 13 4.15 6.40 -5.84
C ILE A 13 2.82 6.89 -6.40
N ARG A 14 1.79 6.07 -6.25
CA ARG A 14 0.44 6.35 -6.76
C ARG A 14 -0.59 6.25 -5.66
N ILE A 15 -1.73 6.92 -5.86
CA ILE A 15 -2.92 6.70 -5.03
C ILE A 15 -3.70 5.53 -5.60
N GLY A 16 -4.15 4.66 -4.71
CA GLY A 16 -5.08 3.58 -5.06
C GLY A 16 -6.15 3.44 -4.00
N THR A 17 -7.24 2.77 -4.36
CA THR A 17 -8.33 2.46 -3.43
C THR A 17 -8.24 0.99 -3.04
N ILE A 18 -8.27 0.71 -1.75
CA ILE A 18 -8.37 -0.68 -1.26
C ILE A 18 -9.77 -1.17 -1.59
N ILE A 19 -9.87 -2.16 -2.47
CA ILE A 19 -11.16 -2.74 -2.87
C ILE A 19 -11.48 -4.02 -2.11
N LYS A 20 -10.48 -4.65 -1.47
CA LYS A 20 -10.67 -5.84 -0.68
C LYS A 20 -9.54 -5.98 0.34
N ALA A 21 -9.88 -6.38 1.55
CA ALA A 21 -8.91 -6.73 2.59
C ALA A 21 -9.24 -8.12 3.12
N GLU A 22 -8.25 -8.99 3.17
CA GLU A 22 -8.40 -10.37 3.61
C GLU A 22 -7.44 -10.67 4.75
N ASP A 23 -7.81 -11.62 5.62
CA ASP A 23 -6.87 -12.17 6.58
C ASP A 23 -5.74 -12.89 5.86
N PHE A 24 -4.55 -12.87 6.46
CA PHE A 24 -3.38 -13.54 5.91
C PHE A 24 -2.77 -14.45 6.97
N PRO A 25 -3.42 -15.60 7.27
CA PRO A 25 -2.96 -16.48 8.36
C PRO A 25 -1.60 -17.11 8.10
N GLU A 26 -1.18 -17.26 6.85
CA GLU A 26 0.11 -17.85 6.49
C GLU A 26 1.30 -16.91 6.69
N ALA A 27 1.06 -15.62 6.94
CA ALA A 27 2.14 -14.66 7.17
C ALA A 27 2.81 -14.92 8.52
N ARG A 28 4.12 -14.68 8.60
CA ARG A 28 4.89 -14.84 9.86
C ARG A 28 4.44 -13.88 10.94
N SER A 29 4.15 -12.65 10.55
CA SER A 29 3.62 -11.61 11.44
C SER A 29 2.19 -11.30 11.05
N PRO A 30 1.33 -10.86 11.99
CA PRO A 30 -0.05 -10.50 11.64
C PRO A 30 -0.09 -9.50 10.49
N ALA A 31 -0.83 -9.83 9.45
CA ALA A 31 -0.93 -9.03 8.22
C ALA A 31 -2.27 -9.23 7.56
N TYR A 32 -2.62 -8.31 6.65
CA TYR A 32 -3.72 -8.47 5.71
C TYR A 32 -3.17 -8.61 4.29
N ILE A 33 -3.95 -9.27 3.44
CA ILE A 33 -3.77 -9.18 2.00
C ILE A 33 -4.69 -8.07 1.51
N LEU A 34 -4.10 -7.04 0.91
CA LEU A 34 -4.86 -5.92 0.34
C LEU A 34 -4.89 -6.03 -1.18
N HIS A 35 -6.05 -5.79 -1.75
CA HIS A 35 -6.24 -5.62 -3.18
C HIS A 35 -6.46 -4.13 -3.43
N VAL A 36 -5.54 -3.49 -4.12
CA VAL A 36 -5.55 -2.03 -4.31
C VAL A 36 -5.73 -1.71 -5.78
N ASP A 37 -6.75 -0.91 -6.09
CA ASP A 37 -7.03 -0.44 -7.44
C ASP A 37 -6.30 0.89 -7.68
N PHE A 38 -5.24 0.86 -8.49
CA PHE A 38 -4.47 2.04 -8.85
C PHE A 38 -4.90 2.67 -10.18
N GLY A 39 -6.08 2.33 -10.66
CA GLY A 39 -6.59 2.87 -11.92
C GLY A 39 -6.18 2.06 -13.15
N LEU A 40 -6.62 2.51 -14.32
CA LEU A 40 -6.50 1.73 -15.55
C LEU A 40 -5.04 1.52 -15.99
N GLU A 41 -4.17 2.49 -15.76
CA GLU A 41 -2.78 2.42 -16.19
C GLU A 41 -1.99 1.39 -15.39
N VAL A 42 -2.10 1.42 -14.07
CA VAL A 42 -1.35 0.53 -13.17
C VAL A 42 -2.12 -0.75 -12.89
N GLY A 43 -3.43 -0.66 -12.74
CA GLY A 43 -4.30 -1.80 -12.46
C GLY A 43 -4.40 -2.13 -10.98
N ILE A 44 -4.97 -3.31 -10.72
CA ILE A 44 -5.18 -3.82 -9.36
C ILE A 44 -3.94 -4.61 -8.95
N LYS A 45 -3.41 -4.28 -7.77
CA LYS A 45 -2.21 -4.92 -7.22
C LYS A 45 -2.50 -5.48 -5.84
N LYS A 46 -1.87 -6.61 -5.51
CA LYS A 46 -1.92 -7.18 -4.17
C LYS A 46 -0.75 -6.68 -3.34
N SER A 47 -0.99 -6.53 -2.04
CA SER A 47 0.06 -6.21 -1.08
C SER A 47 -0.16 -6.99 0.21
N SER A 48 0.91 -7.53 0.77
CA SER A 48 0.91 -8.00 2.15
C SER A 48 1.24 -6.82 3.04
N ALA A 49 0.36 -6.50 3.99
CA ALA A 49 0.50 -5.31 4.81
C ALA A 49 0.33 -5.62 6.30
N GLN A 50 1.35 -5.31 7.09
CA GLN A 50 1.34 -5.54 8.56
C GLN A 50 0.68 -4.34 9.25
N ILE A 51 -0.62 -4.17 9.05
CA ILE A 51 -1.40 -3.02 9.52
C ILE A 51 -2.58 -3.45 10.40
N THR A 52 -2.51 -4.62 11.01
CA THR A 52 -3.64 -5.19 11.76
C THR A 52 -3.90 -4.52 13.11
N ASN A 53 -2.95 -3.74 13.64
CA ASN A 53 -3.11 -3.15 14.97
C ASN A 53 -4.16 -2.05 15.03
N LEU A 54 -4.23 -1.21 14.02
CA LEU A 54 -5.11 -0.02 14.03
C LEU A 54 -6.31 -0.12 13.12
N TYR A 55 -6.34 -1.10 12.21
CA TYR A 55 -7.36 -1.18 11.17
C TYR A 55 -8.04 -2.53 11.17
N THR A 56 -9.37 -2.54 11.09
CA THR A 56 -10.14 -3.73 10.74
C THR A 56 -10.23 -3.82 9.21
N LYS A 57 -10.56 -5.00 8.70
CA LYS A 57 -10.76 -5.18 7.25
C LYS A 57 -11.87 -4.25 6.73
N GLU A 58 -12.94 -4.09 7.51
CA GLU A 58 -14.08 -3.26 7.15
C GLU A 58 -13.70 -1.77 7.05
N GLN A 59 -12.82 -1.30 7.93
CA GLN A 59 -12.32 0.08 7.88
C GLN A 59 -11.43 0.34 6.67
N LEU A 60 -10.75 -0.69 6.17
CA LEU A 60 -9.81 -0.57 5.05
C LEU A 60 -10.52 -0.53 3.70
N GLU A 61 -11.66 -1.19 3.56
CA GLU A 61 -12.40 -1.21 2.31
C GLU A 61 -12.82 0.20 1.88
N ASN A 62 -12.58 0.52 0.62
CA ASN A 62 -12.84 1.83 0.00
C ASN A 62 -11.96 2.98 0.51
N LYS A 63 -10.93 2.68 1.30
CA LYS A 63 -9.96 3.68 1.74
C LYS A 63 -8.93 3.92 0.64
N GLN A 64 -8.63 5.19 0.36
CA GLN A 64 -7.52 5.55 -0.52
C GLN A 64 -6.21 5.53 0.26
N VAL A 65 -5.17 5.01 -0.37
CA VAL A 65 -3.83 4.87 0.21
C VAL A 65 -2.78 5.24 -0.82
N MET A 66 -1.58 5.54 -0.34
CA MET A 66 -0.40 5.71 -1.19
C MET A 66 0.33 4.38 -1.29
N GLY A 67 0.80 4.06 -2.48
CA GLY A 67 1.58 2.85 -2.69
C GLY A 67 2.69 3.04 -3.71
N VAL A 68 3.81 2.35 -3.49
CA VAL A 68 4.88 2.24 -4.48
C VAL A 68 4.53 1.10 -5.41
N VAL A 69 4.46 1.38 -6.72
CA VAL A 69 3.92 0.43 -7.70
C VAL A 69 4.97 -0.15 -8.64
N ASN A 70 6.23 0.26 -8.53
CA ASN A 70 7.27 -0.17 -9.45
C ASN A 70 8.39 -1.02 -8.81
N PHE A 71 8.10 -1.70 -7.72
CA PHE A 71 8.96 -2.78 -7.24
C PHE A 71 8.74 -4.05 -8.06
N HIS A 72 9.77 -4.88 -8.14
CA HIS A 72 9.56 -6.26 -8.56
C HIS A 72 8.68 -6.97 -7.54
N PRO A 73 7.72 -7.81 -7.97
CA PRO A 73 6.89 -8.57 -7.04
C PRO A 73 7.73 -9.41 -6.10
N LYS A 74 7.29 -9.50 -4.84
CA LYS A 74 7.97 -10.27 -3.80
C LYS A 74 7.07 -11.41 -3.33
N GLN A 75 7.62 -12.62 -3.27
CA GLN A 75 6.91 -13.76 -2.70
C GLN A 75 6.79 -13.59 -1.19
N VAL A 76 5.56 -13.61 -0.67
CA VAL A 76 5.27 -13.58 0.76
C VAL A 76 4.31 -14.73 1.03
N GLY A 77 4.82 -15.84 1.62
CA GLY A 77 4.02 -17.05 1.76
C GLY A 77 3.45 -17.48 0.41
N PRO A 78 2.14 -17.74 0.31
CA PRO A 78 1.51 -18.21 -0.93
C PRO A 78 1.18 -17.10 -1.92
N ILE A 79 1.44 -15.82 -1.61
CA ILE A 79 1.07 -14.72 -2.52
C ILE A 79 2.29 -13.98 -3.05
N MET A 80 2.08 -13.29 -4.18
CA MET A 80 3.04 -12.30 -4.69
C MET A 80 2.58 -10.92 -4.24
N SER A 81 3.40 -10.24 -3.42
CA SER A 81 3.17 -8.84 -3.06
C SER A 81 3.71 -7.96 -4.18
N GLU A 82 2.83 -7.20 -4.82
CA GLU A 82 3.10 -6.50 -6.07
C GLU A 82 3.27 -4.99 -5.89
N CYS A 83 2.97 -4.49 -4.71
CA CYS A 83 3.14 -3.07 -4.39
C CYS A 83 3.44 -2.93 -2.91
N LEU A 84 3.95 -1.77 -2.53
CA LEU A 84 4.17 -1.42 -1.12
C LEU A 84 3.19 -0.33 -0.72
N VAL A 85 2.22 -0.68 0.13
CA VAL A 85 1.32 0.31 0.73
C VAL A 85 2.09 1.05 1.81
N LEU A 86 2.10 2.38 1.72
CA LEU A 86 2.94 3.24 2.56
C LEU A 86 2.26 3.62 3.86
N GLY A 87 3.07 3.75 4.91
CA GLY A 87 2.60 4.17 6.21
C GLY A 87 3.76 4.61 7.10
N PHE A 88 3.40 4.98 8.32
CA PHE A 88 4.35 5.46 9.33
C PHE A 88 4.15 4.68 10.61
N TYR A 89 5.22 4.40 11.33
CA TYR A 89 5.10 3.89 12.70
C TYR A 89 4.72 5.03 13.64
N ASN A 90 3.70 4.78 14.45
CA ASN A 90 3.40 5.67 15.57
C ASN A 90 4.31 5.34 16.77
N GLN A 91 4.07 5.99 17.92
CA GLN A 91 4.88 5.79 19.12
C GLN A 91 4.85 4.34 19.62
N ASP A 92 3.76 3.63 19.39
CA ASP A 92 3.60 2.23 19.81
C ASP A 92 4.03 1.24 18.72
N LYS A 93 4.69 1.73 17.68
CA LYS A 93 5.15 0.95 16.52
C LYS A 93 4.01 0.27 15.75
N ALA A 94 2.81 0.82 15.83
CA ALA A 94 1.70 0.45 14.96
C ALA A 94 1.75 1.30 13.70
N VAL A 95 1.34 0.71 12.57
CA VAL A 95 1.40 1.40 11.28
C VAL A 95 0.17 2.28 11.10
N VAL A 96 0.41 3.56 10.81
CA VAL A 96 -0.59 4.53 10.38
C VAL A 96 -0.42 4.74 8.89
N LEU A 97 -1.48 4.53 8.12
CA LEU A 97 -1.43 4.62 6.66
C LEU A 97 -1.19 6.05 6.17
N ALA A 98 -0.40 6.17 5.10
CA ALA A 98 -0.25 7.42 4.36
C ALA A 98 -1.42 7.53 3.38
N VAL A 99 -2.23 8.57 3.55
CA VAL A 99 -3.46 8.77 2.78
C VAL A 99 -3.49 10.17 2.19
N PRO A 100 -4.24 10.40 1.10
CA PRO A 100 -4.44 11.76 0.62
C PRO A 100 -5.38 12.51 1.57
N ASP A 101 -5.17 13.81 1.71
CA ASP A 101 -6.01 14.65 2.56
C ASP A 101 -7.47 14.69 2.06
N THR A 102 -7.64 14.74 0.75
CA THR A 102 -8.95 14.68 0.10
C THR A 102 -8.89 13.65 -1.02
N PRO A 103 -10.04 13.11 -1.46
CA PRO A 103 -10.03 12.11 -2.53
C PRO A 103 -9.38 12.64 -3.80
N VAL A 104 -8.59 11.79 -4.44
CA VAL A 104 -8.02 12.04 -5.76
C VAL A 104 -8.29 10.84 -6.66
N GLU A 105 -8.05 10.99 -7.95
CA GLU A 105 -8.24 9.91 -8.90
C GLU A 105 -7.25 8.77 -8.65
N ASN A 106 -7.72 7.53 -8.72
CA ASN A 106 -6.84 6.36 -8.64
C ASN A 106 -5.79 6.43 -9.75
N GLY A 107 -4.53 6.18 -9.39
CA GLY A 107 -3.41 6.31 -10.30
C GLY A 107 -2.73 7.67 -10.27
N ALA A 108 -3.27 8.64 -9.52
CA ALA A 108 -2.61 9.94 -9.36
C ALA A 108 -1.23 9.74 -8.77
N ARG A 109 -0.22 10.32 -9.40
CA ARG A 109 1.18 10.16 -9.00
C ARG A 109 1.61 11.24 -8.03
N LEU A 110 2.39 10.84 -7.04
CA LEU A 110 3.02 11.77 -6.11
C LEU A 110 3.99 12.68 -6.87
N LEU A 111 3.90 13.96 -6.59
CA LEU A 111 4.76 14.97 -7.21
C LEU A 111 6.07 15.12 -6.47
#